data_b8039c6e6e25227997b0fc9802b4d638
#
_entry.id   b8039c6e6e25227997b0fc9802b4d638
#
_cell.length_a   1.000
_cell.length_b   1.000
_cell.length_c   1.000
_cell.angle_alpha   90.00
_cell.angle_beta   90.00
_cell.angle_gamma   90.00
#
_symmetry.space_group_name_H-M   'P 1'
#
loop_
_entity.id
_entity.type
_entity.pdbx_description
1 polymer ?
#
loop_
_entity_poly.entity_id
_entity_poly.type
_entity_poly.pdbx_seq_one_letter_code
_entity_poly.pdbx_strand_id
1 'polypeptide(L)'
;MKYMKKGISNITDSISALGITIILIGLVLAAVAVAYFKLNSTNEVTLLTTVISETRNLRNSDGYGTADYVPALVAGGSIARNYNVTNGKIYNKAGGLVAVNGNGLGFTVVDNALPQRDCVKVAQSIGTADMASTQVNSTTITGEVTATDAATACVDGDNTLTFTTKS
;
A
#
# COMPACT_ATOMS: atom_id res chain seq x y z
N MET A 1 4.60 -12.67 65.13
CA MET A 1 5.15 -11.87 64.04
C MET A 1 5.63 -12.65 62.80
N LYS A 2 5.31 -13.93 62.62
CA LYS A 2 5.80 -14.75 61.50
C LYS A 2 4.84 -14.80 60.27
N TYR A 3 3.59 -14.38 60.43
CA TYR A 3 2.56 -14.50 59.40
C TYR A 3 2.45 -13.27 58.46
N MET A 4 2.91 -12.09 58.87
CA MET A 4 2.86 -10.89 58.01
C MET A 4 3.88 -10.89 56.88
N LYS A 5 5.02 -11.55 57.01
CA LYS A 5 6.03 -11.62 55.92
C LYS A 5 5.60 -12.44 54.73
N LYS A 6 4.76 -13.47 54.91
CA LYS A 6 4.25 -14.31 53.81
C LYS A 6 3.22 -13.58 52.95
N GLY A 7 2.38 -12.73 53.51
CA GLY A 7 1.39 -11.99 52.74
C GLY A 7 1.99 -10.91 51.84
N ILE A 8 3.03 -10.20 52.35
CA ILE A 8 3.69 -9.14 51.59
C ILE A 8 4.51 -9.72 50.41
N SER A 9 5.17 -10.87 50.61
CA SER A 9 5.90 -11.56 49.55
C SER A 9 4.99 -11.97 48.39
N ASN A 10 3.81 -12.54 48.68
CA ASN A 10 2.86 -12.94 47.63
C ASN A 10 2.28 -11.75 46.85
N ILE A 11 2.06 -10.60 47.49
CA ILE A 11 1.59 -9.40 46.79
C ILE A 11 2.65 -8.85 45.86
N THR A 12 3.89 -8.80 46.29
CA THR A 12 5.04 -8.31 45.49
C THR A 12 5.27 -9.21 44.29
N ASP A 13 5.20 -10.51 44.47
CA ASP A 13 5.35 -11.49 43.37
C ASP A 13 4.21 -11.38 42.35
N SER A 14 2.97 -11.17 42.82
CA SER A 14 1.82 -10.97 41.94
C SER A 14 1.90 -9.66 41.15
N ILE A 15 2.35 -8.56 41.78
CA ILE A 15 2.53 -7.27 41.09
C ILE A 15 3.65 -7.36 40.06
N SER A 16 4.76 -8.05 40.37
CA SER A 16 5.86 -8.26 39.47
C SER A 16 5.44 -9.12 38.25
N ALA A 17 4.67 -10.19 38.49
CA ALA A 17 4.13 -11.04 37.42
C ALA A 17 3.16 -10.26 36.51
N LEU A 18 2.29 -9.42 37.08
CA LEU A 18 1.39 -8.56 36.33
C LEU A 18 2.16 -7.53 35.47
N GLY A 19 3.20 -6.92 36.04
CA GLY A 19 4.05 -5.97 35.30
C GLY A 19 4.74 -6.60 34.10
N ILE A 20 5.31 -7.80 34.25
CA ILE A 20 5.95 -8.54 33.17
C ILE A 20 4.92 -8.91 32.09
N THR A 21 3.73 -9.34 32.49
CA THR A 21 2.67 -9.71 31.53
C THR A 21 2.22 -8.52 30.69
N ILE A 22 2.06 -7.33 31.27
CA ILE A 22 1.69 -6.11 30.53
C ILE A 22 2.77 -5.74 29.53
N ILE A 23 4.05 -5.83 29.89
CA ILE A 23 5.17 -5.54 29.00
C ILE A 23 5.18 -6.52 27.82
N LEU A 24 5.00 -7.82 28.08
CA LEU A 24 4.95 -8.84 27.03
C LEU A 24 3.79 -8.62 26.06
N ILE A 25 2.58 -8.30 26.57
CA ILE A 25 1.43 -7.97 25.73
C ILE A 25 1.74 -6.75 24.87
N GLY A 26 2.33 -5.70 25.43
CA GLY A 26 2.72 -4.51 24.69
C GLY A 26 3.69 -4.79 23.55
N LEU A 27 4.70 -5.64 23.77
CA LEU A 27 5.66 -6.05 22.76
C LEU A 27 5.01 -6.85 21.62
N VAL A 28 4.11 -7.77 21.97
CA VAL A 28 3.38 -8.58 20.96
C VAL A 28 2.49 -7.68 20.11
N LEU A 29 1.73 -6.77 20.72
CA LEU A 29 0.87 -5.85 19.98
C LEU A 29 1.67 -4.93 19.04
N ALA A 30 2.84 -4.44 19.48
CA ALA A 30 3.73 -3.64 18.64
C ALA A 30 4.26 -4.47 17.46
N ALA A 31 4.68 -5.71 17.67
CA ALA A 31 5.14 -6.60 16.61
C ALA A 31 4.05 -6.92 15.59
N VAL A 32 2.82 -7.18 16.05
CA VAL A 32 1.66 -7.44 15.19
C VAL A 32 1.33 -6.21 14.35
N ALA A 33 1.35 -5.01 14.93
CA ALA A 33 1.10 -3.78 14.20
C ALA A 33 2.13 -3.56 13.07
N VAL A 34 3.42 -3.73 13.36
CA VAL A 34 4.49 -3.61 12.35
C VAL A 34 4.33 -4.64 11.23
N ALA A 35 4.03 -5.89 11.57
CA ALA A 35 3.80 -6.96 10.58
C ALA A 35 2.58 -6.65 9.70
N TYR A 36 1.47 -6.21 10.28
CA TYR A 36 0.26 -5.83 9.57
C TYR A 36 0.51 -4.73 8.54
N PHE A 37 1.18 -3.64 8.94
CA PHE A 37 1.51 -2.55 8.03
C PHE A 37 2.46 -2.98 6.91
N LYS A 38 3.47 -3.79 7.22
CA LYS A 38 4.41 -4.29 6.21
C LYS A 38 3.72 -5.17 5.17
N LEU A 39 2.81 -6.04 5.60
CA LEU A 39 2.04 -6.91 4.69
C LEU A 39 1.10 -6.10 3.80
N ASN A 40 0.43 -5.07 4.33
CA ASN A 40 -0.45 -4.23 3.53
C ASN A 40 0.29 -3.47 2.43
N SER A 41 1.39 -2.80 2.76
CA SER A 41 2.21 -2.09 1.75
C SER A 41 2.79 -3.02 0.68
N THR A 42 3.17 -4.24 1.05
CA THR A 42 3.66 -5.24 0.08
C THR A 42 2.54 -5.70 -0.85
N ASN A 43 1.34 -5.91 -0.31
CA ASN A 43 0.17 -6.27 -1.12
C ASN A 43 -0.19 -5.16 -2.12
N GLU A 44 -0.07 -3.89 -1.72
CA GLU A 44 -0.36 -2.74 -2.58
C GLU A 44 0.61 -2.67 -3.75
N VAL A 45 1.91 -2.75 -3.50
CA VAL A 45 2.93 -2.81 -4.55
C VAL A 45 2.68 -3.99 -5.49
N THR A 46 2.30 -5.16 -4.97
CA THR A 46 2.00 -6.34 -5.78
C THR A 46 0.75 -6.12 -6.63
N LEU A 47 -0.32 -5.52 -6.08
CA LEU A 47 -1.52 -5.17 -6.83
C LEU A 47 -1.19 -4.28 -8.02
N LEU A 48 -0.52 -3.16 -7.78
CA LEU A 48 -0.18 -2.21 -8.84
C LEU A 48 0.78 -2.80 -9.87
N THR A 49 1.76 -3.58 -9.45
CA THR A 49 2.65 -4.30 -10.38
C THR A 49 1.86 -5.25 -11.27
N THR A 50 0.90 -5.99 -10.71
CA THR A 50 0.02 -6.87 -11.47
C THR A 50 -0.85 -6.07 -12.44
N VAL A 51 -1.50 -5.01 -11.96
CA VAL A 51 -2.33 -4.12 -12.80
C VAL A 51 -1.53 -3.57 -13.97
N ILE A 52 -0.32 -3.06 -13.73
CA ILE A 52 0.57 -2.52 -14.77
C ILE A 52 0.97 -3.62 -15.76
N SER A 53 1.38 -4.78 -15.27
CA SER A 53 1.80 -5.91 -16.12
C SER A 53 0.67 -6.41 -17.00
N GLU A 54 -0.51 -6.63 -16.41
CA GLU A 54 -1.69 -7.11 -17.13
C GLU A 54 -2.22 -6.07 -18.12
N THR A 55 -2.16 -4.78 -17.77
CA THR A 55 -2.52 -3.71 -18.72
C THR A 55 -1.58 -3.69 -19.92
N ARG A 56 -0.28 -3.95 -19.72
CA ARG A 56 0.69 -4.05 -20.83
C ARG A 56 0.30 -5.15 -21.83
N ASN A 57 -0.27 -6.25 -21.36
CA ASN A 57 -0.74 -7.35 -22.20
C ASN A 57 -2.00 -7.00 -23.02
N LEU A 58 -2.72 -5.93 -22.65
CA LEU A 58 -3.92 -5.47 -23.36
C LEU A 58 -3.63 -4.43 -24.46
N ARG A 59 -2.35 -4.19 -24.77
CA ARG A 59 -1.94 -3.24 -25.82
C ARG A 59 -2.46 -3.66 -27.18
N ASN A 60 -3.10 -2.74 -27.89
CA ASN A 60 -3.47 -2.88 -29.29
C ASN A 60 -2.33 -2.40 -30.22
N SER A 61 -2.46 -2.64 -31.55
CA SER A 61 -1.51 -2.17 -32.53
C SER A 61 -1.28 -0.65 -32.50
N ASP A 62 -2.33 0.10 -32.19
CA ASP A 62 -2.32 1.58 -32.17
C ASP A 62 -2.07 2.16 -30.74
N GLY A 63 -1.68 1.31 -29.80
CA GLY A 63 -1.46 1.68 -28.40
C GLY A 63 -2.65 1.41 -27.48
N TYR A 64 -2.84 2.25 -26.47
CA TYR A 64 -3.91 2.10 -25.48
C TYR A 64 -5.08 3.08 -25.70
N GLY A 65 -4.90 4.08 -26.58
CA GLY A 65 -5.94 5.09 -26.81
C GLY A 65 -6.29 5.87 -25.54
N THR A 66 -7.60 6.04 -25.25
CA THR A 66 -8.12 6.75 -24.05
C THR A 66 -9.13 5.90 -23.27
N ALA A 67 -9.15 4.59 -23.48
CA ALA A 67 -10.13 3.68 -22.87
C ALA A 67 -9.82 3.45 -21.37
N ASP A 68 -10.88 3.15 -20.59
CA ASP A 68 -10.74 2.59 -19.24
C ASP A 68 -10.48 1.09 -19.36
N TYR A 69 -9.38 0.64 -18.77
CA TYR A 69 -8.95 -0.76 -18.82
C TYR A 69 -9.40 -1.58 -17.60
N VAL A 70 -9.93 -0.95 -16.56
CA VAL A 70 -10.38 -1.66 -15.35
C VAL A 70 -11.44 -2.73 -15.68
N PRO A 71 -12.48 -2.46 -16.49
CA PRO A 71 -13.46 -3.49 -16.84
C PRO A 71 -12.84 -4.70 -17.56
N ALA A 72 -11.86 -4.48 -18.46
CA ALA A 72 -11.17 -5.55 -19.19
C ALA A 72 -10.30 -6.40 -18.24
N LEU A 73 -9.56 -5.78 -17.32
CA LEU A 73 -8.74 -6.46 -16.32
C LEU A 73 -9.58 -7.32 -15.38
N VAL A 74 -10.74 -6.81 -14.95
CA VAL A 74 -11.66 -7.54 -14.07
C VAL A 74 -12.34 -8.68 -14.82
N ALA A 75 -12.86 -8.43 -16.01
CA ALA A 75 -13.54 -9.45 -16.84
C ALA A 75 -12.58 -10.56 -17.30
N GLY A 76 -11.33 -10.21 -17.60
CA GLY A 76 -10.28 -11.16 -17.97
C GLY A 76 -9.78 -12.02 -16.82
N GLY A 77 -10.18 -11.72 -15.58
CA GLY A 77 -9.73 -12.44 -14.39
C GLY A 77 -8.24 -12.23 -14.05
N SER A 78 -7.64 -11.21 -14.65
CA SER A 78 -6.22 -10.86 -14.48
C SER A 78 -5.91 -10.38 -13.06
N ILE A 79 -6.91 -9.85 -12.36
CA ILE A 79 -6.76 -9.39 -10.98
C ILE A 79 -7.13 -10.55 -10.05
N ALA A 80 -6.17 -10.95 -9.21
CA ALA A 80 -6.36 -12.04 -8.28
C ALA A 80 -7.54 -11.80 -7.32
N ARG A 81 -8.26 -12.87 -6.96
CA ARG A 81 -9.47 -12.81 -6.11
C ARG A 81 -9.24 -12.31 -4.69
N ASN A 82 -7.99 -12.26 -4.24
CA ASN A 82 -7.60 -11.69 -2.94
C ASN A 82 -7.53 -10.16 -2.93
N TYR A 83 -7.64 -9.52 -4.10
CA TYR A 83 -7.80 -8.08 -4.21
C TYR A 83 -9.28 -7.68 -4.14
N ASN A 84 -9.52 -6.45 -3.70
CA ASN A 84 -10.87 -5.96 -3.46
C ASN A 84 -11.50 -5.52 -4.80
N VAL A 85 -12.21 -6.44 -5.47
CA VAL A 85 -12.95 -6.14 -6.69
C VAL A 85 -14.43 -6.12 -6.36
N THR A 86 -15.07 -4.96 -6.55
CA THR A 86 -16.49 -4.77 -6.27
C THR A 86 -17.14 -3.97 -7.40
N ASN A 87 -18.26 -4.46 -7.93
CA ASN A 87 -19.00 -3.82 -9.01
C ASN A 87 -18.14 -3.45 -10.25
N GLY A 88 -17.21 -4.34 -10.62
CA GLY A 88 -16.33 -4.12 -11.76
C GLY A 88 -15.24 -3.08 -11.54
N LYS A 89 -14.99 -2.67 -10.30
CA LYS A 89 -13.94 -1.72 -9.90
C LYS A 89 -12.92 -2.39 -8.99
N ILE A 90 -11.68 -1.94 -9.07
CA ILE A 90 -10.57 -2.42 -8.25
C ILE A 90 -10.35 -1.43 -7.12
N TYR A 91 -10.23 -1.93 -5.90
CA TYR A 91 -9.94 -1.13 -4.72
C TYR A 91 -8.65 -1.63 -4.06
N ASN A 92 -7.88 -0.68 -3.55
CA ASN A 92 -6.71 -0.96 -2.75
C ASN A 92 -7.09 -1.40 -1.31
N LYS A 93 -6.11 -1.75 -0.48
CA LYS A 93 -6.34 -2.19 0.89
C LYS A 93 -6.88 -1.10 1.83
N ALA A 94 -6.63 0.16 1.50
CA ALA A 94 -7.16 1.31 2.22
C ALA A 94 -8.61 1.65 1.81
N GLY A 95 -9.15 1.00 0.76
CA GLY A 95 -10.48 1.26 0.22
C GLY A 95 -10.49 2.32 -0.88
N GLY A 96 -9.33 2.81 -1.29
CA GLY A 96 -9.18 3.73 -2.41
C GLY A 96 -9.41 3.05 -3.76
N LEU A 97 -9.96 3.80 -4.72
CA LEU A 97 -10.20 3.31 -6.07
C LEU A 97 -8.89 3.28 -6.87
N VAL A 98 -8.64 2.15 -7.55
CA VAL A 98 -7.57 2.01 -8.54
C VAL A 98 -8.18 2.15 -9.93
N ALA A 99 -7.69 3.13 -10.71
CA ALA A 99 -8.15 3.38 -12.07
C ALA A 99 -7.00 3.17 -13.06
N VAL A 100 -7.33 2.71 -14.27
CA VAL A 100 -6.37 2.47 -15.35
C VAL A 100 -6.93 3.03 -16.64
N ASN A 101 -6.30 4.07 -17.19
CA ASN A 101 -6.77 4.73 -18.39
C ASN A 101 -5.68 4.75 -19.47
N GLY A 102 -6.06 4.49 -20.69
CA GLY A 102 -5.19 4.67 -21.85
C GLY A 102 -4.74 6.13 -21.99
N ASN A 103 -3.50 6.31 -22.41
CA ASN A 103 -2.89 7.60 -22.69
C ASN A 103 -2.06 7.52 -23.98
N GLY A 104 -2.75 7.39 -25.11
CA GLY A 104 -2.13 7.22 -26.40
C GLY A 104 -1.36 5.91 -26.52
N LEU A 105 -0.03 5.98 -26.67
CA LEU A 105 0.84 4.79 -26.78
C LEU A 105 1.14 4.16 -25.41
N GLY A 106 0.93 4.87 -24.32
CA GLY A 106 1.06 4.42 -22.94
C GLY A 106 -0.29 4.40 -22.21
N PHE A 107 -0.25 4.27 -20.89
CA PHE A 107 -1.41 4.34 -20.00
C PHE A 107 -1.05 4.97 -18.66
N THR A 108 -2.06 5.38 -17.91
CA THR A 108 -1.93 5.88 -16.56
C THR A 108 -2.61 4.95 -15.58
N VAL A 109 -1.99 4.74 -14.41
CA VAL A 109 -2.57 4.05 -13.27
C VAL A 109 -2.70 5.03 -12.13
N VAL A 110 -3.91 5.17 -11.58
CA VAL A 110 -4.20 6.06 -10.45
C VAL A 110 -4.59 5.20 -9.25
N ASP A 111 -3.94 5.45 -8.13
CA ASP A 111 -4.20 4.77 -6.86
C ASP A 111 -4.53 5.81 -5.79
N ASN A 112 -5.75 5.76 -5.27
CA ASN A 112 -6.31 6.77 -4.39
C ASN A 112 -6.33 6.34 -2.92
N ALA A 113 -6.47 7.32 -2.02
CA ALA A 113 -6.69 7.15 -0.58
C ALA A 113 -5.59 6.30 0.10
N LEU A 114 -4.35 6.46 -0.32
CA LEU A 114 -3.22 5.78 0.30
C LEU A 114 -2.77 6.51 1.58
N PRO A 115 -2.66 5.81 2.72
CA PRO A 115 -2.02 6.37 3.90
C PRO A 115 -0.56 6.76 3.60
N GLN A 116 -0.03 7.78 4.27
CA GLN A 116 1.32 8.32 4.02
C GLN A 116 2.39 7.24 3.88
N ARG A 117 2.42 6.26 4.80
CA ARG A 117 3.42 5.17 4.77
C ARG A 117 3.32 4.33 3.48
N ASP A 118 2.12 3.99 3.07
CA ASP A 118 1.89 3.17 1.89
C ASP A 118 2.17 3.99 0.63
N CYS A 119 1.79 5.27 0.60
CA CYS A 119 2.15 6.23 -0.44
C CYS A 119 3.67 6.25 -0.67
N VAL A 120 4.48 6.46 0.37
CA VAL A 120 5.96 6.49 0.26
C VAL A 120 6.48 5.16 -0.30
N LYS A 121 6.01 4.04 0.22
CA LYS A 121 6.46 2.71 -0.21
C LYS A 121 6.09 2.42 -1.66
N VAL A 122 4.85 2.70 -2.05
CA VAL A 122 4.34 2.45 -3.40
C VAL A 122 5.01 3.38 -4.41
N ALA A 123 5.13 4.69 -4.09
CA ALA A 123 5.80 5.66 -4.96
C ALA A 123 7.23 5.24 -5.30
N GLN A 124 8.01 4.79 -4.33
CA GLN A 124 9.39 4.30 -4.55
C GLN A 124 9.42 2.99 -5.33
N SER A 125 8.50 2.06 -5.05
CA SER A 125 8.56 0.73 -5.63
C SER A 125 8.07 0.69 -7.08
N ILE A 126 7.10 1.54 -7.44
CA ILE A 126 6.49 1.60 -8.77
C ILE A 126 7.05 2.77 -9.59
N GLY A 127 7.38 3.89 -8.96
CA GLY A 127 7.95 5.09 -9.60
C GLY A 127 9.40 4.90 -10.01
N THR A 128 9.66 3.96 -10.90
CA THR A 128 10.99 3.62 -11.41
C THR A 128 11.32 4.41 -12.68
N ALA A 129 12.56 4.28 -13.16
CA ALA A 129 13.01 4.89 -14.40
C ALA A 129 12.21 4.46 -15.64
N ASP A 130 11.44 3.37 -15.56
CA ASP A 130 10.55 2.89 -16.64
C ASP A 130 9.25 3.70 -16.76
N MET A 131 8.89 4.49 -15.73
CA MET A 131 7.76 5.40 -15.81
C MET A 131 8.15 6.69 -16.55
N ALA A 132 7.23 7.26 -17.31
CA ALA A 132 7.39 8.58 -17.90
C ALA A 132 7.34 9.65 -16.79
N SER A 133 6.40 9.49 -15.85
CA SER A 133 6.30 10.33 -14.66
C SER A 133 5.54 9.61 -13.54
N THR A 134 5.83 9.99 -12.31
CA THR A 134 5.06 9.62 -11.12
C THR A 134 4.56 10.91 -10.48
N GLN A 135 3.25 11.05 -10.35
CA GLN A 135 2.65 12.17 -9.63
C GLN A 135 2.18 11.71 -8.26
N VAL A 136 2.60 12.41 -7.23
CA VAL A 136 2.18 12.23 -5.83
C VAL A 136 1.37 13.45 -5.44
N ASN A 137 0.06 13.30 -5.28
CA ASN A 137 -0.87 14.42 -5.07
C ASN A 137 -0.72 15.46 -6.21
N SER A 138 -0.22 16.65 -5.91
CA SER A 138 0.04 17.70 -6.91
C SER A 138 1.49 17.75 -7.39
N THR A 139 2.39 16.93 -6.83
CA THR A 139 3.84 16.96 -7.14
C THR A 139 4.15 15.93 -8.22
N THR A 140 4.65 16.37 -9.36
CA THR A 140 5.10 15.49 -10.46
C THR A 140 6.60 15.27 -10.38
N ILE A 141 7.00 13.99 -10.39
CA ILE A 141 8.39 13.52 -10.37
C ILE A 141 8.66 12.83 -11.71
N THR A 142 9.68 13.28 -12.42
CA THR A 142 10.14 12.66 -13.67
C THR A 142 11.35 11.77 -13.39
N GLY A 143 11.35 10.56 -13.94
CA GLY A 143 12.39 9.57 -13.66
C GLY A 143 12.09 8.75 -12.41
N GLU A 144 13.14 8.27 -11.75
CA GLU A 144 13.02 7.44 -10.55
C GLU A 144 12.64 8.26 -9.33
N VAL A 145 11.67 7.77 -8.56
CA VAL A 145 11.24 8.37 -7.30
C VAL A 145 12.17 7.94 -6.17
N THR A 146 12.95 8.89 -5.64
CA THR A 146 13.82 8.63 -4.50
C THR A 146 13.05 8.56 -3.18
N ALA A 147 13.67 8.00 -2.14
CA ALA A 147 13.07 7.96 -0.79
C ALA A 147 12.75 9.37 -0.25
N THR A 148 13.60 10.33 -0.57
CA THR A 148 13.43 11.73 -0.14
C THR A 148 12.28 12.40 -0.87
N ASP A 149 12.16 12.19 -2.19
CA ASP A 149 11.06 12.73 -3.00
C ASP A 149 9.72 12.18 -2.51
N ALA A 150 9.63 10.86 -2.34
CA ALA A 150 8.42 10.21 -1.84
C ALA A 150 8.04 10.70 -0.44
N ALA A 151 9.00 10.80 0.48
CA ALA A 151 8.75 11.27 1.84
C ALA A 151 8.29 12.74 1.89
N THR A 152 8.76 13.56 0.96
CA THR A 152 8.38 14.99 0.87
C THR A 152 6.99 15.17 0.23
N ALA A 153 6.68 14.36 -0.78
CA ALA A 153 5.44 14.50 -1.55
C ALA A 153 4.24 13.79 -0.90
N CYS A 154 4.46 12.71 -0.15
CA CYS A 154 3.42 12.00 0.59
C CYS A 154 3.12 12.72 1.91
N VAL A 155 1.87 13.15 2.09
CA VAL A 155 1.43 13.89 3.28
C VAL A 155 0.71 12.97 4.28
N ASP A 156 0.53 13.43 5.51
CA ASP A 156 -0.32 12.74 6.49
C ASP A 156 -1.78 12.71 6.00
N GLY A 157 -2.43 11.55 6.13
CA GLY A 157 -3.76 11.30 5.60
C GLY A 157 -3.75 10.62 4.24
N ASP A 158 -4.79 10.89 3.45
CA ASP A 158 -5.01 10.25 2.14
C ASP A 158 -4.16 10.88 1.03
N ASN A 159 -3.46 10.02 0.30
CA ASN A 159 -2.64 10.43 -0.84
C ASN A 159 -3.16 9.77 -2.13
N THR A 160 -2.93 10.43 -3.24
CA THR A 160 -3.19 9.90 -4.59
C THR A 160 -1.88 9.78 -5.35
N LEU A 161 -1.62 8.59 -5.88
CA LEU A 161 -0.51 8.33 -6.78
C LEU A 161 -1.02 8.17 -8.21
N THR A 162 -0.34 8.78 -9.16
CA THR A 162 -0.59 8.59 -10.59
C THR A 162 0.71 8.21 -11.28
N PHE A 163 0.73 7.03 -11.85
CA PHE A 163 1.86 6.50 -12.61
C PHE A 163 1.55 6.59 -14.11
N THR A 164 2.37 7.32 -14.85
CA THR A 164 2.27 7.39 -16.31
C THR A 164 3.37 6.55 -16.93
N THR A 165 3.01 5.56 -17.76
CA THR A 165 3.98 4.72 -18.43
C THR A 165 4.60 5.44 -19.62
N LYS A 166 5.82 5.05 -19.97
CA LYS A 166 6.41 5.39 -21.27
C LYS A 166 5.63 4.68 -22.38
N SER A 167 5.63 5.30 -23.54
CA SER A 167 5.06 4.74 -24.79
C SER A 167 5.85 3.55 -25.33
#